data_3f4230f3b9b88eaec1dcceb4a1aacc34
#
_entry.id   3f4230f3b9b88eaec1dcceb4a1aacc34
#
_cell.length_a   1.000
_cell.length_b   1.000
_cell.length_c   1.000
_cell.angle_alpha   90.00
_cell.angle_beta   90.00
_cell.angle_gamma   90.00
#
_symmetry.space_group_name_H-M   'P 1'
#
loop_
_entity.id
_entity.type
_entity.pdbx_description
1 polymer ?
#
loop_
_entity_poly.entity_id
_entity_poly.type
_entity_poly.pdbx_seq_one_letter_code
_entity_poly.pdbx_strand_id
1 'polypeptide(L)'
;LGIPILGSVYRQTDLETPSRHLGLVQAQELEQLENFLDTTANMVSEAVDINQLLSLMSNINQPSSIPKLLPPPAQSIAIAKDAAFSFSYPHLLREWHNMGAEISFFSPLENQAPKLADLIFLPGGYPELHAEKLANADIFKKAMKSALSVYGECGGYMAMGEGLVDAYGTRHEMLGLLSLETSFANRKLNLGYRNLTPKRLWSIPLTGHEFHYATTLRANGDPLFQATDAEGLQLPNMGLVNGTASGSFAHIIDRQFN
;
A
#
# COMPACT_ATOMS: atom_id res chain seq x y z
N LEU A 1 -28.26 23.06 11.05
CA LEU A 1 -27.91 22.09 10.02
C LEU A 1 -28.96 20.98 9.82
N GLY A 2 -29.92 20.83 10.75
CA GLY A 2 -30.97 19.78 10.67
C GLY A 2 -30.45 18.34 10.79
N ILE A 3 -29.20 18.17 11.21
CA ILE A 3 -28.56 16.85 11.43
C ILE A 3 -28.66 16.53 12.93
N PRO A 4 -29.17 15.36 13.33
CA PRO A 4 -29.23 14.97 14.73
C PRO A 4 -27.80 14.82 15.32
N ILE A 5 -27.61 15.32 16.53
CA ILE A 5 -26.38 15.13 17.30
C ILE A 5 -26.64 13.97 18.26
N LEU A 6 -25.89 12.88 18.11
CA LEU A 6 -26.07 11.64 18.86
C LEU A 6 -25.22 11.56 20.12
N GLY A 7 -24.30 12.48 20.30
CA GLY A 7 -23.41 12.54 21.44
C GLY A 7 -22.15 13.34 21.14
N SER A 8 -21.24 13.42 22.11
CA SER A 8 -19.93 14.02 21.90
C SER A 8 -18.86 13.21 22.63
N VAL A 9 -17.83 12.83 21.89
CA VAL A 9 -16.67 12.10 22.39
C VAL A 9 -15.56 13.11 22.70
N TYR A 10 -15.15 13.20 23.97
CA TYR A 10 -14.09 14.10 24.39
C TYR A 10 -12.73 13.44 24.20
N ARG A 11 -11.70 14.26 23.93
CA ARG A 11 -10.32 13.80 23.83
C ARG A 11 -9.86 13.20 25.16
N GLN A 12 -9.25 12.01 25.09
CA GLN A 12 -8.65 11.33 26.24
C GLN A 12 -7.19 11.03 25.93
N THR A 13 -6.30 11.37 26.88
CA THR A 13 -4.85 11.15 26.74
C THR A 13 -4.49 9.68 26.67
N ASP A 14 -5.25 8.81 27.35
CA ASP A 14 -5.03 7.36 27.40
C ASP A 14 -5.37 6.63 26.08
N LEU A 15 -6.02 7.35 25.15
CA LEU A 15 -6.37 6.86 23.81
C LEU A 15 -5.53 7.51 22.71
N GLU A 16 -4.46 8.21 23.06
CA GLU A 16 -3.52 8.74 22.06
C GLU A 16 -2.70 7.60 21.47
N THR A 17 -2.86 7.38 20.16
CA THR A 17 -2.01 6.43 19.44
C THR A 17 -0.65 7.05 19.14
N PRO A 18 0.44 6.29 19.27
CA PRO A 18 1.76 6.78 18.90
C PRO A 18 1.78 7.14 17.41
N SER A 19 2.39 8.28 17.08
CA SER A 19 2.55 8.72 15.70
C SER A 19 4.02 8.60 15.28
N ARG A 20 4.23 8.23 14.01
CA ARG A 20 5.53 8.24 13.34
C ARG A 20 5.62 9.39 12.35
N HIS A 21 6.71 9.45 11.61
CA HIS A 21 6.93 10.46 10.58
C HIS A 21 5.86 10.44 9.46
N LEU A 22 5.18 9.31 9.24
CA LEU A 22 4.01 9.20 8.35
C LEU A 22 2.67 9.38 9.09
N GLY A 23 2.70 9.67 10.39
CA GLY A 23 1.49 9.83 11.21
C GLY A 23 0.77 8.52 11.54
N LEU A 24 1.21 7.39 11.03
CA LEU A 24 0.54 6.09 11.22
C LEU A 24 1.48 5.10 11.93
N VAL A 25 1.00 4.55 13.04
CA VAL A 25 1.48 3.31 13.61
C VAL A 25 0.43 2.25 13.28
N GLN A 26 0.86 1.10 12.78
CA GLN A 26 -0.08 0.04 12.42
C GLN A 26 -0.69 -0.59 13.66
N ALA A 27 -1.95 -1.02 13.56
CA ALA A 27 -2.64 -1.69 14.67
C ALA A 27 -1.85 -2.88 15.22
N GLN A 28 -1.18 -3.64 14.35
CA GLN A 28 -0.35 -4.80 14.73
C GLN A 28 0.89 -4.43 15.58
N GLU A 29 1.29 -3.16 15.60
CA GLU A 29 2.43 -2.66 16.36
C GLU A 29 2.02 -2.06 17.71
N LEU A 30 0.72 -1.98 17.99
CA LEU A 30 0.19 -1.51 19.28
C LEU A 30 0.22 -2.68 20.27
N GLU A 31 1.12 -2.62 21.25
CA GLU A 31 1.31 -3.68 22.27
C GLU A 31 0.03 -3.97 23.06
N GLN A 32 -0.88 -3.01 23.21
CA GLN A 32 -2.12 -3.11 23.98
C GLN A 32 -3.37 -2.82 23.12
N LEU A 33 -3.39 -3.32 21.90
CA LEU A 33 -4.48 -3.07 20.96
C LEU A 33 -5.86 -3.44 21.52
N GLU A 34 -6.01 -4.61 22.15
CA GLU A 34 -7.29 -5.06 22.72
C GLU A 34 -7.77 -4.13 23.82
N ASN A 35 -6.88 -3.73 24.74
CA ASN A 35 -7.22 -2.78 25.81
C ASN A 35 -7.61 -1.40 25.24
N PHE A 36 -6.92 -0.94 24.19
CA PHE A 36 -7.28 0.28 23.47
C PHE A 36 -8.67 0.18 22.85
N LEU A 37 -8.99 -0.94 22.20
CA LEU A 37 -10.29 -1.18 21.59
C LEU A 37 -11.42 -1.23 22.63
N ASP A 38 -11.23 -1.96 23.72
CA ASP A 38 -12.22 -2.06 24.80
C ASP A 38 -12.48 -0.71 25.47
N THR A 39 -11.42 0.04 25.79
CA THR A 39 -11.53 1.37 26.37
C THR A 39 -12.27 2.34 25.45
N THR A 40 -11.93 2.30 24.14
CA THR A 40 -12.57 3.14 23.13
C THR A 40 -14.05 2.75 22.95
N ALA A 41 -14.37 1.46 22.92
CA ALA A 41 -15.74 0.96 22.80
C ALA A 41 -16.61 1.41 23.98
N ASN A 42 -16.11 1.30 25.22
CA ASN A 42 -16.80 1.74 26.42
C ASN A 42 -17.05 3.26 26.38
N MET A 43 -16.04 4.06 26.05
CA MET A 43 -16.16 5.51 25.93
C MET A 43 -17.22 5.92 24.88
N VAL A 44 -17.21 5.27 23.72
CA VAL A 44 -18.21 5.55 22.66
C VAL A 44 -19.61 5.15 23.11
N SER A 45 -19.75 3.99 23.77
CA SER A 45 -21.05 3.51 24.27
C SER A 45 -21.66 4.42 25.34
N GLU A 46 -20.83 5.05 26.15
CA GLU A 46 -21.27 6.03 27.18
C GLU A 46 -21.58 7.41 26.61
N ALA A 47 -20.84 7.82 25.56
CA ALA A 47 -20.91 9.18 25.03
C ALA A 47 -21.89 9.34 23.87
N VAL A 48 -22.31 8.26 23.20
CA VAL A 48 -23.11 8.28 21.98
C VAL A 48 -24.41 7.47 22.17
N ASP A 49 -25.55 8.03 21.77
CA ASP A 49 -26.82 7.28 21.74
C ASP A 49 -26.80 6.28 20.56
N ILE A 50 -26.31 5.08 20.85
CA ILE A 50 -26.22 3.98 19.88
C ILE A 50 -27.62 3.55 19.39
N ASN A 51 -28.64 3.58 20.25
CA ASN A 51 -30.00 3.19 19.85
C ASN A 51 -30.57 4.19 18.84
N GLN A 52 -30.37 5.48 19.05
CA GLN A 52 -30.77 6.50 18.09
C GLN A 52 -29.98 6.37 16.80
N LEU A 53 -28.65 6.09 16.85
CA LEU A 53 -27.84 5.80 15.66
C LEU A 53 -28.43 4.66 14.82
N LEU A 54 -28.73 3.53 15.47
CA LEU A 54 -29.34 2.38 14.80
C LEU A 54 -30.71 2.70 14.19
N SER A 55 -31.51 3.54 14.87
CA SER A 55 -32.86 3.96 14.38
C SER A 55 -32.77 4.84 13.11
N LEU A 56 -31.67 5.55 12.93
CA LEU A 56 -31.42 6.39 11.76
C LEU A 56 -30.82 5.61 10.56
N MET A 57 -30.40 4.38 10.80
CA MET A 57 -29.88 3.52 9.71
C MET A 57 -31.02 3.14 8.77
N SER A 58 -30.92 3.50 7.51
CA SER A 58 -31.80 3.04 6.45
C SER A 58 -31.29 1.72 5.86
N ASN A 59 -32.23 0.91 5.36
CA ASN A 59 -31.84 -0.25 4.56
C ASN A 59 -31.07 0.21 3.32
N ILE A 60 -29.81 -0.20 3.22
CA ILE A 60 -29.02 0.00 2.01
C ILE A 60 -29.62 -0.92 0.95
N ASN A 61 -30.19 -0.35 -0.09
CA ASN A 61 -30.54 -1.13 -1.27
C ASN A 61 -29.28 -1.80 -1.78
N GLN A 62 -29.24 -3.11 -1.76
CA GLN A 62 -28.12 -3.83 -2.34
C GLN A 62 -28.01 -3.44 -3.83
N PRO A 63 -26.80 -3.21 -4.34
CA PRO A 63 -26.61 -2.91 -5.75
C PRO A 63 -27.23 -4.03 -6.58
N SER A 64 -28.00 -3.67 -7.60
CA SER A 64 -28.71 -4.60 -8.48
C SER A 64 -27.80 -5.44 -9.39
N SER A 65 -26.48 -5.17 -9.37
CA SER A 65 -25.47 -5.91 -10.13
C SER A 65 -24.28 -6.26 -9.24
N ILE A 66 -23.73 -7.46 -9.44
CA ILE A 66 -22.46 -7.86 -8.83
C ILE A 66 -21.36 -6.98 -9.44
N PRO A 67 -20.60 -6.24 -8.64
CA PRO A 67 -19.52 -5.42 -9.17
C PRO A 67 -18.48 -6.32 -9.84
N LYS A 68 -17.97 -5.88 -11.00
CA LYS A 68 -16.88 -6.58 -11.66
C LYS A 68 -15.62 -6.36 -10.82
N LEU A 69 -15.02 -7.41 -10.31
CA LEU A 69 -13.83 -7.38 -9.48
C LEU A 69 -12.56 -7.13 -10.33
N LEU A 70 -11.51 -6.63 -9.69
CA LEU A 70 -10.20 -6.51 -10.31
C LEU A 70 -9.59 -7.92 -10.49
N PRO A 71 -9.30 -8.36 -11.73
CA PRO A 71 -8.70 -9.67 -11.94
C PRO A 71 -7.28 -9.75 -11.36
N PRO A 72 -6.83 -10.93 -10.90
CA PRO A 72 -5.47 -11.12 -10.44
C PRO A 72 -4.47 -10.78 -11.56
N PRO A 73 -3.32 -10.16 -11.23
CA PRO A 73 -2.31 -9.82 -12.22
C PRO A 73 -1.52 -11.02 -12.77
N ALA A 74 -1.64 -12.18 -12.11
CA ALA A 74 -0.99 -13.44 -12.51
C ALA A 74 -1.71 -14.63 -11.86
N GLN A 75 -1.42 -15.86 -12.35
CA GLN A 75 -2.01 -17.10 -11.80
C GLN A 75 -1.38 -17.45 -10.46
N SER A 76 -0.06 -17.30 -10.31
CA SER A 76 0.64 -17.50 -9.05
C SER A 76 1.36 -16.22 -8.62
N ILE A 77 1.16 -15.80 -7.36
CA ILE A 77 1.64 -14.53 -6.84
C ILE A 77 2.35 -14.77 -5.49
N ALA A 78 3.64 -14.44 -5.42
CA ALA A 78 4.36 -14.42 -4.15
C ALA A 78 4.43 -12.97 -3.63
N ILE A 79 3.91 -12.75 -2.42
CA ILE A 79 3.72 -11.41 -1.86
C ILE A 79 4.67 -11.22 -0.67
N ALA A 80 5.45 -10.14 -0.69
CA ALA A 80 6.25 -9.74 0.46
C ALA A 80 5.33 -9.31 1.61
N LYS A 81 5.59 -9.84 2.82
CA LYS A 81 4.78 -9.54 4.00
C LYS A 81 5.63 -9.57 5.26
N ASP A 82 6.01 -8.40 5.74
CA ASP A 82 6.67 -8.15 7.02
C ASP A 82 6.53 -6.66 7.39
N ALA A 83 7.26 -6.18 8.38
CA ALA A 83 7.19 -4.80 8.82
C ALA A 83 7.60 -3.76 7.74
N ALA A 84 8.43 -4.15 6.77
CA ALA A 84 8.81 -3.28 5.64
C ALA A 84 7.77 -3.27 4.51
N PHE A 85 6.92 -4.32 4.40
CA PHE A 85 5.97 -4.55 3.31
C PHE A 85 4.60 -4.99 3.83
N SER A 86 3.91 -4.09 4.52
CA SER A 86 2.68 -4.43 5.26
C SER A 86 1.41 -3.82 4.69
N PHE A 87 1.50 -2.95 3.67
CA PHE A 87 0.34 -2.25 3.10
C PHE A 87 -0.25 -3.01 1.91
N SER A 88 -0.78 -4.19 2.18
CA SER A 88 -1.57 -4.94 1.20
C SER A 88 -3.06 -4.84 1.54
N TYR A 89 -3.91 -4.83 0.51
CA TYR A 89 -5.36 -4.76 0.69
C TYR A 89 -5.96 -6.16 0.82
N PRO A 90 -6.51 -6.53 2.01
CA PRO A 90 -7.06 -7.87 2.23
C PRO A 90 -8.19 -8.23 1.27
N HIS A 91 -8.98 -7.24 0.81
CA HIS A 91 -10.06 -7.48 -0.15
C HIS A 91 -9.50 -7.96 -1.50
N LEU A 92 -8.46 -7.30 -2.06
CA LEU A 92 -7.83 -7.73 -3.31
C LEU A 92 -7.27 -9.15 -3.21
N LEU A 93 -6.56 -9.46 -2.12
CA LEU A 93 -5.96 -10.78 -1.94
C LEU A 93 -7.03 -11.87 -1.85
N ARG A 94 -8.11 -11.60 -1.12
CA ARG A 94 -9.26 -12.52 -1.02
C ARG A 94 -9.94 -12.72 -2.38
N GLU A 95 -10.16 -11.65 -3.13
CA GLU A 95 -10.80 -11.70 -4.44
C GLU A 95 -9.94 -12.43 -5.46
N TRP A 96 -8.65 -12.16 -5.51
CA TRP A 96 -7.71 -12.88 -6.38
C TRP A 96 -7.66 -14.37 -6.07
N HIS A 97 -7.63 -14.73 -4.77
CA HIS A 97 -7.71 -16.13 -4.35
C HIS A 97 -9.03 -16.77 -4.79
N ASN A 98 -10.17 -16.09 -4.59
CA ASN A 98 -11.49 -16.58 -5.01
C ASN A 98 -11.62 -16.72 -6.53
N MET A 99 -10.87 -15.94 -7.31
CA MET A 99 -10.77 -16.07 -8.76
C MET A 99 -9.75 -17.13 -9.22
N GLY A 100 -9.16 -17.86 -8.27
CA GLY A 100 -8.28 -19.02 -8.53
C GLY A 100 -6.79 -18.71 -8.55
N ALA A 101 -6.35 -17.49 -8.19
CA ALA A 101 -4.93 -17.22 -8.07
C ALA A 101 -4.33 -17.91 -6.85
N GLU A 102 -3.14 -18.49 -7.01
CA GLU A 102 -2.33 -19.05 -5.92
C GLU A 102 -1.52 -17.95 -5.25
N ILE A 103 -1.79 -17.69 -3.98
CA ILE A 103 -1.11 -16.65 -3.20
C ILE A 103 -0.19 -17.29 -2.16
N SER A 104 1.06 -16.86 -2.13
CA SER A 104 2.03 -17.23 -1.10
C SER A 104 2.70 -15.98 -0.52
N PHE A 105 3.23 -16.08 0.70
CA PHE A 105 3.88 -14.98 1.39
C PHE A 105 5.34 -15.33 1.71
N PHE A 106 6.18 -14.29 1.77
CA PHE A 106 7.58 -14.39 2.20
C PHE A 106 8.03 -13.11 2.89
N SER A 107 9.08 -13.17 3.72
CA SER A 107 9.63 -12.04 4.44
C SER A 107 10.99 -11.62 3.88
N PRO A 108 11.09 -10.48 3.17
CA PRO A 108 12.37 -9.87 2.82
C PRO A 108 13.26 -9.56 4.03
N LEU A 109 12.69 -9.12 5.14
CA LEU A 109 13.43 -8.83 6.37
C LEU A 109 14.04 -10.07 7.03
N GLU A 110 13.49 -11.25 6.78
CA GLU A 110 14.08 -12.53 7.19
C GLU A 110 15.00 -13.11 6.12
N ASN A 111 15.33 -12.31 5.10
CA ASN A 111 16.17 -12.72 3.96
C ASN A 111 15.65 -13.97 3.24
N GLN A 112 14.31 -14.12 3.17
CA GLN A 112 13.66 -15.27 2.51
C GLN A 112 13.61 -15.05 0.99
N ALA A 113 13.84 -16.12 0.22
CA ALA A 113 13.44 -16.16 -1.18
C ALA A 113 11.92 -16.44 -1.28
N PRO A 114 11.19 -15.80 -2.21
CA PRO A 114 9.82 -16.18 -2.51
C PRO A 114 9.76 -17.61 -3.09
N LYS A 115 8.61 -18.25 -2.96
CA LYS A 115 8.30 -19.44 -3.78
C LYS A 115 8.29 -19.05 -5.25
N LEU A 116 8.58 -20.02 -6.12
CA LEU A 116 8.44 -19.80 -7.56
C LEU A 116 6.99 -19.37 -7.88
N ALA A 117 6.86 -18.23 -8.56
CA ALA A 117 5.59 -17.64 -8.92
C ALA A 117 5.72 -16.87 -10.25
N ASP A 118 4.60 -16.65 -10.93
CA ASP A 118 4.54 -15.86 -12.16
C ASP A 118 4.79 -14.38 -11.89
N LEU A 119 4.39 -13.91 -10.70
CA LEU A 119 4.57 -12.55 -10.24
C LEU A 119 5.05 -12.51 -8.79
N ILE A 120 6.05 -11.70 -8.52
CA ILE A 120 6.42 -11.29 -7.17
C ILE A 120 5.87 -9.89 -6.92
N PHE A 121 5.07 -9.75 -5.87
CA PHE A 121 4.49 -8.48 -5.47
C PHE A 121 5.14 -7.96 -4.21
N LEU A 122 5.70 -6.76 -4.30
CA LEU A 122 6.24 -5.98 -3.18
C LEU A 122 5.25 -4.86 -2.85
N PRO A 123 4.37 -5.01 -1.85
CA PRO A 123 3.42 -3.97 -1.48
C PRO A 123 4.10 -2.77 -0.82
N GLY A 124 3.32 -1.75 -0.49
CA GLY A 124 3.78 -0.63 0.29
C GLY A 124 4.16 -0.99 1.72
N GLY A 125 4.75 -0.05 2.42
CA GLY A 125 5.21 -0.19 3.80
C GLY A 125 6.27 0.84 4.15
N TYR A 126 7.20 0.45 5.02
CA TYR A 126 8.25 1.31 5.56
C TYR A 126 9.67 0.78 5.26
N PRO A 127 10.06 0.63 3.98
CA PRO A 127 11.39 0.12 3.65
C PRO A 127 12.51 1.02 4.18
N GLU A 128 12.28 2.32 4.34
CA GLU A 128 13.25 3.29 4.87
C GLU A 128 13.60 3.05 6.34
N LEU A 129 12.69 2.46 7.13
CA LEU A 129 12.95 2.09 8.53
C LEU A 129 13.78 0.81 8.64
N HIS A 130 13.88 0.05 7.55
CA HIS A 130 14.56 -1.23 7.47
C HIS A 130 15.59 -1.29 6.36
N ALA A 131 16.04 -0.13 5.85
CA ALA A 131 16.83 -0.02 4.64
C ALA A 131 18.17 -0.77 4.72
N GLU A 132 18.86 -0.71 5.85
CA GLU A 132 20.10 -1.46 6.07
C GLU A 132 19.87 -2.98 6.02
N LYS A 133 18.78 -3.45 6.65
CA LYS A 133 18.45 -4.88 6.68
C LYS A 133 18.09 -5.39 5.29
N LEU A 134 17.34 -4.61 4.51
CA LEU A 134 17.00 -4.93 3.12
C LEU A 134 18.24 -4.90 2.21
N ALA A 135 19.14 -3.94 2.41
CA ALA A 135 20.40 -3.85 1.65
C ALA A 135 21.29 -5.09 1.83
N ASN A 136 21.26 -5.70 3.02
CA ASN A 136 22.03 -6.88 3.39
C ASN A 136 21.29 -8.21 3.18
N ALA A 137 20.07 -8.20 2.63
CA ALA A 137 19.26 -9.39 2.40
C ALA A 137 19.63 -10.09 1.08
N ASP A 138 20.79 -10.74 1.02
CA ASP A 138 21.38 -11.29 -0.20
C ASP A 138 20.56 -12.37 -0.90
N ILE A 139 19.91 -13.26 -0.11
CA ILE A 139 19.05 -14.34 -0.66
C ILE A 139 17.83 -13.72 -1.34
N PHE A 140 17.18 -12.77 -0.66
CA PHE A 140 16.06 -11.99 -1.21
C PHE A 140 16.49 -11.25 -2.49
N LYS A 141 17.57 -10.46 -2.42
CA LYS A 141 18.10 -9.68 -3.57
C LYS A 141 18.39 -10.57 -4.77
N LYS A 142 19.03 -11.72 -4.55
CA LYS A 142 19.33 -12.69 -5.61
C LYS A 142 18.07 -13.27 -6.24
N ALA A 143 17.09 -13.64 -5.41
CA ALA A 143 15.81 -14.18 -5.88
C ALA A 143 15.05 -13.15 -6.74
N MET A 144 15.03 -11.88 -6.34
CA MET A 144 14.39 -10.81 -7.11
C MET A 144 15.01 -10.62 -8.50
N LYS A 145 16.33 -10.71 -8.63
CA LYS A 145 17.04 -10.58 -9.91
C LYS A 145 16.77 -11.74 -10.89
N SER A 146 16.32 -12.90 -10.38
CA SER A 146 15.98 -14.08 -11.18
C SER A 146 14.47 -14.29 -11.35
N ALA A 147 13.63 -13.42 -10.83
CA ALA A 147 12.18 -13.53 -10.89
C ALA A 147 11.63 -13.34 -12.30
N LEU A 148 10.55 -14.05 -12.64
CA LEU A 148 9.86 -13.92 -13.93
C LEU A 148 9.25 -12.53 -14.12
N SER A 149 8.60 -12.01 -13.09
CA SER A 149 8.05 -10.66 -13.07
C SER A 149 8.05 -10.13 -11.64
N VAL A 150 8.33 -8.82 -11.48
CA VAL A 150 8.29 -8.13 -10.18
C VAL A 150 7.45 -6.88 -10.31
N TYR A 151 6.50 -6.71 -9.40
CA TYR A 151 5.67 -5.51 -9.29
C TYR A 151 5.81 -4.90 -7.89
N GLY A 152 5.96 -3.59 -7.82
CA GLY A 152 6.10 -2.88 -6.55
C GLY A 152 5.20 -1.66 -6.44
N GLU A 153 4.59 -1.48 -5.25
CA GLU A 153 3.81 -0.32 -4.88
C GLU A 153 4.49 0.47 -3.76
N CYS A 154 4.53 1.79 -3.85
CA CYS A 154 5.02 2.69 -2.80
C CYS A 154 6.37 2.23 -2.19
N GLY A 155 6.35 1.64 -0.98
CA GLY A 155 7.54 1.05 -0.35
C GLY A 155 8.21 -0.03 -1.20
N GLY A 156 7.41 -0.92 -1.79
CA GLY A 156 7.90 -1.94 -2.71
C GLY A 156 8.56 -1.34 -3.96
N TYR A 157 7.99 -0.29 -4.53
CA TYR A 157 8.58 0.43 -5.66
C TYR A 157 9.92 1.06 -5.29
N MET A 158 10.03 1.68 -4.10
CA MET A 158 11.28 2.24 -3.60
C MET A 158 12.35 1.15 -3.43
N ALA A 159 11.99 0.00 -2.87
CA ALA A 159 12.91 -1.14 -2.71
C ALA A 159 13.38 -1.73 -4.06
N MET A 160 12.61 -1.59 -5.14
CA MET A 160 13.01 -2.01 -6.48
C MET A 160 14.05 -1.08 -7.13
N GLY A 161 14.26 0.11 -6.59
CA GLY A 161 15.23 1.09 -7.07
C GLY A 161 16.68 0.64 -6.93
N GLU A 162 17.60 1.51 -7.37
CA GLU A 162 19.05 1.34 -7.20
C GLU A 162 19.49 1.75 -5.80
N GLY A 163 18.78 2.70 -5.18
CA GLY A 163 19.09 3.21 -3.85
C GLY A 163 17.94 3.92 -3.15
N LEU A 164 18.02 3.87 -1.83
CA LEU A 164 17.15 4.59 -0.92
C LEU A 164 18.00 5.34 0.10
N VAL A 165 17.81 6.64 0.19
CA VAL A 165 18.45 7.49 1.21
C VAL A 165 17.50 7.63 2.39
N ASP A 166 17.93 7.21 3.56
CA ASP A 166 17.14 7.25 4.79
C ASP A 166 16.99 8.67 5.36
N ALA A 167 16.31 8.80 6.49
CA ALA A 167 16.08 10.09 7.16
C ALA A 167 17.37 10.74 7.69
N TYR A 168 18.45 9.97 7.85
CA TYR A 168 19.75 10.44 8.31
C TYR A 168 20.70 10.80 7.16
N GLY A 169 20.25 10.63 5.91
CA GLY A 169 21.06 10.90 4.73
C GLY A 169 21.95 9.72 4.31
N THR A 170 21.82 8.57 4.95
CA THR A 170 22.58 7.37 4.57
C THR A 170 21.93 6.70 3.37
N ARG A 171 22.73 6.46 2.32
CA ARG A 171 22.28 5.75 1.13
C ARG A 171 22.45 4.24 1.31
N HIS A 172 21.37 3.50 1.10
CA HIS A 172 21.33 2.05 1.11
C HIS A 172 21.09 1.52 -0.30
N GLU A 173 21.87 0.50 -0.70
CA GLU A 173 21.68 -0.17 -1.99
C GLU A 173 20.43 -1.03 -1.94
N MET A 174 19.53 -0.82 -2.91
CA MET A 174 18.30 -1.61 -3.04
C MET A 174 18.44 -2.69 -4.12
N LEU A 175 17.32 -3.15 -4.69
CA LEU A 175 17.30 -4.28 -5.63
C LEU A 175 17.94 -3.98 -6.98
N GLY A 176 17.96 -2.72 -7.44
CA GLY A 176 18.51 -2.31 -8.73
C GLY A 176 17.72 -2.85 -9.93
N LEU A 177 16.44 -3.13 -9.76
CA LEU A 177 15.55 -3.59 -10.85
C LEU A 177 15.02 -2.44 -11.70
N LEU A 178 14.90 -1.25 -11.11
CA LEU A 178 14.45 -0.02 -11.74
C LEU A 178 15.50 1.08 -11.58
N SER A 179 15.67 1.92 -12.59
CA SER A 179 16.57 3.09 -12.49
C SER A 179 15.90 4.20 -11.70
N LEU A 180 15.75 3.94 -10.41
CA LEU A 180 15.07 4.75 -9.41
C LEU A 180 15.99 4.98 -8.21
N GLU A 181 16.02 6.22 -7.72
CA GLU A 181 16.62 6.55 -6.43
C GLU A 181 15.69 7.49 -5.66
N THR A 182 15.43 7.14 -4.39
CA THR A 182 14.48 7.86 -3.53
C THR A 182 15.15 8.31 -2.25
N SER A 183 14.58 9.34 -1.60
CA SER A 183 15.14 9.90 -0.37
C SER A 183 14.09 10.31 0.64
N PHE A 184 14.38 10.05 1.90
CA PHE A 184 13.66 10.54 3.08
C PHE A 184 14.40 11.68 3.81
N ALA A 185 15.57 12.11 3.34
CA ALA A 185 16.32 13.22 3.94
C ALA A 185 15.55 14.54 3.85
N ASN A 186 14.86 14.78 2.72
CA ASN A 186 13.99 15.94 2.51
C ASN A 186 12.58 15.45 2.18
N ARG A 187 11.77 15.28 3.21
CA ARG A 187 10.42 14.70 3.09
C ARG A 187 9.44 15.69 2.49
N LYS A 188 8.63 15.22 1.52
CA LYS A 188 7.53 15.96 0.93
C LYS A 188 6.31 15.06 0.85
N LEU A 189 5.19 15.50 1.44
CA LEU A 189 3.93 14.76 1.34
C LEU A 189 3.42 14.77 -0.10
N ASN A 190 3.18 13.57 -0.63
CA ASN A 190 2.44 13.33 -1.86
C ASN A 190 1.21 12.49 -1.49
N LEU A 191 0.03 13.08 -1.70
CA LEU A 191 -1.25 12.49 -1.28
C LEU A 191 -2.30 12.75 -2.34
N GLY A 192 -3.11 11.74 -2.66
CA GLY A 192 -4.32 11.91 -3.45
C GLY A 192 -4.76 10.63 -4.14
N TYR A 193 -6.02 10.62 -4.57
CA TYR A 193 -6.55 9.57 -5.41
C TYR A 193 -6.02 9.67 -6.83
N ARG A 194 -5.90 8.53 -7.49
CA ARG A 194 -5.36 8.41 -8.84
C ARG A 194 -6.26 7.50 -9.67
N ASN A 195 -6.65 7.98 -10.85
CA ASN A 195 -7.17 7.12 -11.93
C ASN A 195 -5.99 6.78 -12.83
N LEU A 196 -5.79 5.51 -13.10
CA LEU A 196 -4.57 4.99 -13.70
C LEU A 196 -4.89 4.17 -14.95
N THR A 197 -4.23 4.49 -16.06
CA THR A 197 -4.26 3.65 -17.26
C THR A 197 -2.93 2.89 -17.32
N PRO A 198 -2.93 1.58 -17.04
CA PRO A 198 -1.72 0.78 -16.96
C PRO A 198 -1.18 0.41 -18.35
N LYS A 199 0.15 0.30 -18.46
CA LYS A 199 0.84 -0.27 -19.64
C LYS A 199 1.15 -1.77 -19.48
N ARG A 200 1.01 -2.30 -18.24
CA ARG A 200 1.34 -3.70 -17.90
C ARG A 200 0.43 -4.22 -16.80
N LEU A 201 0.43 -5.55 -16.63
CA LEU A 201 -0.27 -6.36 -15.63
C LEU A 201 -1.79 -6.36 -15.83
N TRP A 202 -2.40 -5.23 -16.04
CA TRP A 202 -3.83 -5.10 -16.31
C TRP A 202 -4.06 -4.37 -17.64
N SER A 203 -5.14 -4.74 -18.33
CA SER A 203 -5.59 -4.09 -19.58
C SER A 203 -6.80 -3.19 -19.38
N ILE A 204 -7.17 -2.92 -18.13
CA ILE A 204 -8.32 -2.12 -17.71
C ILE A 204 -7.87 -0.93 -16.87
N PRO A 205 -8.61 0.18 -16.91
CA PRO A 205 -8.35 1.31 -16.04
C PRO A 205 -8.51 0.92 -14.56
N LEU A 206 -7.66 1.51 -13.73
CA LEU A 206 -7.55 1.22 -12.29
C LEU A 206 -7.81 2.49 -11.48
N THR A 207 -8.23 2.29 -10.23
CA THR A 207 -8.23 3.33 -9.21
C THR A 207 -7.21 3.00 -8.13
N GLY A 208 -6.58 4.02 -7.62
CA GLY A 208 -5.59 3.89 -6.56
C GLY A 208 -5.44 5.17 -5.76
N HIS A 209 -4.52 5.17 -4.86
CA HIS A 209 -4.10 6.36 -4.14
C HIS A 209 -2.58 6.41 -4.05
N GLU A 210 -2.08 7.61 -3.86
CA GLU A 210 -0.69 7.89 -3.55
C GLU A 210 -0.63 8.46 -2.14
N PHE A 211 0.26 7.93 -1.29
CA PHE A 211 0.51 8.46 0.05
C PHE A 211 1.93 8.11 0.47
N HIS A 212 2.87 9.04 0.26
CA HIS A 212 4.25 8.87 0.68
C HIS A 212 4.92 10.21 0.96
N TYR A 213 6.04 10.16 1.68
CA TYR A 213 6.87 11.32 2.00
C TYR A 213 8.24 11.28 1.31
N ALA A 214 8.55 10.21 0.63
CA ALA A 214 9.79 10.11 -0.13
C ALA A 214 9.82 11.14 -1.27
N THR A 215 11.00 11.70 -1.51
CA THR A 215 11.31 12.46 -2.72
C THR A 215 12.03 11.57 -3.72
N THR A 216 11.77 11.76 -4.99
CA THR A 216 12.48 11.07 -6.07
C THR A 216 13.72 11.88 -6.44
N LEU A 217 14.90 11.29 -6.26
CA LEU A 217 16.16 11.89 -6.67
C LEU A 217 16.45 11.61 -8.15
N ARG A 218 16.10 10.42 -8.61
CA ARG A 218 16.25 9.99 -10.00
C ARG A 218 15.17 8.97 -10.35
N ALA A 219 14.59 9.10 -11.54
CA ALA A 219 13.70 8.11 -12.12
C ALA A 219 13.86 8.14 -13.64
N ASN A 220 14.44 7.10 -14.23
CA ASN A 220 14.68 6.99 -15.66
C ASN A 220 14.07 5.70 -16.21
N GLY A 221 13.33 5.80 -17.29
CA GLY A 221 12.70 4.66 -17.96
C GLY A 221 11.29 4.98 -18.45
N ASP A 222 10.65 3.97 -19.02
CA ASP A 222 9.27 4.07 -19.47
C ASP A 222 8.31 4.11 -18.28
N PRO A 223 7.30 4.99 -18.31
CA PRO A 223 6.31 5.07 -17.24
C PRO A 223 5.37 3.87 -17.26
N LEU A 224 4.96 3.43 -16.07
CA LEU A 224 4.00 2.33 -15.90
C LEU A 224 2.55 2.79 -16.15
N PHE A 225 2.18 3.98 -15.69
CA PHE A 225 0.83 4.52 -15.75
C PHE A 225 0.75 5.89 -16.42
N GLN A 226 -0.29 6.10 -17.22
CA GLN A 226 -0.87 7.42 -17.38
C GLN A 226 -1.81 7.66 -16.20
N ALA A 227 -1.83 8.88 -15.66
CA ALA A 227 -2.56 9.18 -14.43
C ALA A 227 -3.39 10.45 -14.54
N THR A 228 -4.56 10.44 -13.91
CA THR A 228 -5.34 11.65 -13.59
C THR A 228 -5.65 11.67 -12.10
N ASP A 229 -5.99 12.84 -11.57
CA ASP A 229 -6.54 12.92 -10.22
C ASP A 229 -8.03 12.50 -10.17
N ALA A 230 -8.67 12.66 -9.00
CA ALA A 230 -10.08 12.31 -8.81
C ALA A 230 -11.05 13.19 -9.62
N GLU A 231 -10.62 14.40 -10.02
CA GLU A 231 -11.41 15.35 -10.82
C GLU A 231 -11.18 15.17 -12.33
N GLY A 232 -10.28 14.25 -12.71
CA GLY A 232 -9.95 13.96 -14.10
C GLY A 232 -8.85 14.87 -14.67
N LEU A 233 -8.19 15.70 -13.85
CA LEU A 233 -7.08 16.52 -14.29
C LEU A 233 -5.86 15.61 -14.59
N GLN A 234 -5.26 15.81 -15.77
CA GLN A 234 -4.08 15.07 -16.18
C GLN A 234 -2.90 15.33 -15.24
N LEU A 235 -2.33 14.26 -14.73
CA LEU A 235 -1.10 14.27 -13.93
C LEU A 235 0.10 13.82 -14.77
N PRO A 236 1.34 14.08 -14.32
CA PRO A 236 2.52 13.44 -14.89
C PRO A 236 2.37 11.91 -14.88
N ASN A 237 2.94 11.26 -15.88
CA ASN A 237 3.00 9.80 -15.90
C ASN A 237 3.69 9.26 -14.66
N MET A 238 3.23 8.11 -14.17
CA MET A 238 3.67 7.54 -12.89
C MET A 238 4.37 6.19 -13.06
N GLY A 239 5.33 5.96 -12.15
CA GLY A 239 6.04 4.69 -12.05
C GLY A 239 7.05 4.46 -13.15
N LEU A 240 7.67 3.28 -13.14
CA LEU A 240 8.68 2.83 -14.09
C LEU A 240 8.42 1.39 -14.55
N VAL A 241 8.85 1.09 -15.75
CA VAL A 241 8.95 -0.25 -16.31
C VAL A 241 10.37 -0.48 -16.80
N ASN A 242 10.95 -1.63 -16.46
CA ASN A 242 12.24 -2.10 -16.98
C ASN A 242 12.19 -3.63 -17.15
N GLY A 243 12.17 -4.10 -18.38
CA GLY A 243 12.03 -5.53 -18.68
C GLY A 243 10.78 -6.13 -18.03
N THR A 244 10.95 -7.06 -17.11
CA THR A 244 9.85 -7.70 -16.35
C THR A 244 9.54 -7.04 -15.00
N ALA A 245 10.29 -6.03 -14.62
CA ALA A 245 10.07 -5.25 -13.41
C ALA A 245 9.21 -4.02 -13.70
N SER A 246 8.26 -3.72 -12.83
CA SER A 246 7.42 -2.53 -12.90
C SER A 246 6.96 -2.10 -11.52
N GLY A 247 6.73 -0.81 -11.33
CA GLY A 247 6.21 -0.31 -10.06
C GLY A 247 5.91 1.18 -10.10
N SER A 248 5.20 1.66 -9.09
CA SER A 248 4.92 3.08 -8.91
C SER A 248 4.65 3.41 -7.43
N PHE A 249 4.54 4.70 -7.11
CA PHE A 249 4.10 5.11 -5.78
C PHE A 249 2.61 4.88 -5.53
N ALA A 250 1.81 4.68 -6.58
CA ALA A 250 0.39 4.41 -6.43
C ALA A 250 0.14 3.01 -5.83
N HIS A 251 -0.77 2.96 -4.86
CA HIS A 251 -1.38 1.73 -4.36
C HIS A 251 -2.66 1.48 -5.15
N ILE A 252 -2.79 0.33 -5.76
CA ILE A 252 -4.00 -0.05 -6.49
C ILE A 252 -5.07 -0.50 -5.50
N ILE A 253 -6.27 0.08 -5.59
CA ILE A 253 -7.41 -0.26 -4.74
C ILE A 253 -8.37 -1.17 -5.49
N ASP A 254 -8.70 -0.84 -6.73
CA ASP A 254 -9.66 -1.57 -7.56
C ASP A 254 -9.53 -1.17 -9.04
N ARG A 255 -10.35 -1.78 -9.86
CA ARG A 255 -10.61 -1.30 -11.21
C ARG A 255 -11.44 -0.01 -11.17
N GLN A 256 -11.28 0.84 -12.18
CA GLN A 256 -12.15 1.99 -12.34
C GLN A 256 -13.56 1.53 -12.75
N PHE A 257 -14.57 2.00 -12.03
CA PHE A 257 -15.97 1.81 -12.40
C PHE A 257 -16.39 2.93 -13.36
N ASN A 258 -16.99 2.55 -14.46
CA ASN A 258 -17.65 3.46 -15.40
C ASN A 258 -19.10 3.69 -14.97
#